data_3f688a2120d4e0e8f67f396d9488b3b3
#
_entry.id   3f688a2120d4e0e8f67f396d9488b3b3
#
_cell.length_a   1.000
_cell.length_b   1.000
_cell.length_c   1.000
_cell.angle_alpha   90.00
_cell.angle_beta   90.00
_cell.angle_gamma   90.00
#
_symmetry.space_group_name_H-M   'P 1'
#
loop_
_entity.id
_entity.type
_entity.pdbx_description
1 polymer ?
#
loop_
_entity_poly.entity_id
_entity_poly.type
_entity_poly.pdbx_seq_one_letter_code
_entity_poly.pdbx_strand_id
1 'polypeptide(L)'
;MDRRTFLKIAGVSGLSFAASCTSQPAKTLYTLVHAPEDMVTGKATWYASTCRECPAGCGILAKNREGRSIKVEGNPLHPINLGKLCMRGQAALQAIYNPDRIRTPLLKEGGEWLPITYVEAEALLYAKAVAAATSGKGRVR
;
A
#
# COMPACT_ATOMS: atom_id res chain seq x y z
N MET A 1 8.98 1.43 54.39
CA MET A 1 7.86 1.37 53.44
C MET A 1 6.98 0.22 53.88
N ASP A 2 5.75 0.50 54.32
CA ASP A 2 4.86 -0.52 54.87
C ASP A 2 4.28 -1.38 53.75
N ARG A 3 4.11 -2.69 54.01
CA ARG A 3 3.51 -3.64 53.07
C ARG A 3 2.15 -3.17 52.51
N ARG A 4 1.36 -2.48 53.32
CA ARG A 4 0.08 -1.91 52.96
C ARG A 4 0.19 -0.80 51.89
N THR A 5 1.21 0.05 52.03
CA THR A 5 1.46 1.15 51.06
C THR A 5 1.94 0.60 49.74
N PHE A 6 2.80 -0.43 49.76
CA PHE A 6 3.24 -1.11 48.54
C PHE A 6 2.09 -1.76 47.78
N LEU A 7 1.18 -2.47 48.46
CA LEU A 7 0.03 -3.09 47.78
C LEU A 7 -0.97 -2.08 47.24
N LYS A 8 -1.14 -0.93 47.89
CA LYS A 8 -1.98 0.14 47.37
C LYS A 8 -1.40 0.75 46.08
N ILE A 9 -0.10 1.00 46.06
CA ILE A 9 0.60 1.54 44.88
C ILE A 9 0.61 0.52 43.76
N ALA A 10 0.87 -0.76 44.00
CA ALA A 10 0.85 -1.83 43.05
C ALA A 10 -0.56 -2.06 42.44
N GLY A 11 -1.60 -1.96 43.26
CA GLY A 11 -2.99 -2.07 42.81
C GLY A 11 -3.41 -0.93 41.89
N VAL A 12 -3.05 0.30 42.19
CA VAL A 12 -3.37 1.47 41.37
C VAL A 12 -2.59 1.46 40.05
N SER A 13 -1.31 1.08 40.07
CA SER A 13 -0.48 0.95 38.87
C SER A 13 -0.95 -0.20 37.96
N GLY A 14 -1.41 -1.33 38.52
CA GLY A 14 -1.98 -2.44 37.77
C GLY A 14 -3.26 -2.07 37.01
N LEU A 15 -4.14 -1.28 37.64
CA LEU A 15 -5.37 -0.79 37.00
C LEU A 15 -5.09 0.19 35.85
N SER A 16 -4.07 1.03 35.95
CA SER A 16 -3.69 1.97 34.88
C SER A 16 -3.10 1.26 33.67
N PHE A 17 -2.39 0.15 33.83
CA PHE A 17 -1.91 -0.67 32.71
C PHE A 17 -3.05 -1.41 31.98
N ALA A 18 -4.06 -1.89 32.70
CA ALA A 18 -5.21 -2.55 32.08
C ALA A 18 -6.09 -1.58 31.25
N ALA A 19 -6.21 -0.32 31.67
CA ALA A 19 -6.95 0.70 30.93
C ALA A 19 -6.24 1.19 29.66
N SER A 20 -4.92 1.05 29.59
CA SER A 20 -4.13 1.48 28.42
C SER A 20 -4.29 0.57 27.19
N CYS A 21 -4.77 -0.66 27.35
CA CYS A 21 -4.90 -1.61 26.24
C CYS A 21 -6.23 -1.49 25.45
N THR A 22 -7.16 -0.63 25.85
CA THR A 22 -8.52 -0.64 25.30
C THR A 22 -8.85 0.49 24.33
N SER A 23 -7.93 1.40 24.04
CA SER A 23 -8.21 2.60 23.24
C SER A 23 -7.64 2.63 21.83
N GLN A 24 -7.14 1.52 21.29
CA GLN A 24 -6.90 1.49 19.85
C GLN A 24 -8.22 1.24 19.14
N PRO A 25 -8.71 2.19 18.31
CA PRO A 25 -9.83 1.90 17.44
C PRO A 25 -9.44 0.65 16.65
N ALA A 26 -10.29 -0.37 16.68
CA ALA A 26 -10.10 -1.57 15.91
C ALA A 26 -9.86 -1.14 14.47
N LYS A 27 -8.60 -1.16 14.02
CA LYS A 27 -8.28 -0.96 12.62
C LYS A 27 -8.97 -2.13 11.93
N THR A 28 -10.08 -1.86 11.29
CA THR A 28 -10.78 -2.85 10.48
C THR A 28 -9.83 -3.29 9.40
N LEU A 29 -9.26 -4.47 9.57
CA LEU A 29 -8.35 -5.11 8.61
C LEU A 29 -9.11 -5.74 7.43
N TYR A 30 -10.41 -5.46 7.32
CA TYR A 30 -11.21 -5.92 6.22
C TYR A 30 -10.86 -5.11 4.97
N THR A 31 -10.46 -5.82 3.93
CA THR A 31 -10.32 -5.21 2.62
C THR A 31 -11.73 -4.92 2.08
N LEU A 32 -11.95 -3.73 1.53
CA LEU A 32 -13.19 -3.38 0.82
C LEU A 32 -13.27 -4.06 -0.56
N VAL A 33 -12.27 -4.83 -0.93
CA VAL A 33 -12.18 -5.58 -2.19
C VAL A 33 -12.92 -6.89 -2.00
N HIS A 34 -13.79 -7.25 -2.95
CA HIS A 34 -14.43 -8.56 -2.99
C HIS A 34 -13.36 -9.66 -2.95
N ALA A 35 -13.51 -10.58 -2.02
CA ALA A 35 -12.61 -11.71 -1.94
C ALA A 35 -12.74 -12.57 -3.20
N PRO A 36 -11.63 -13.05 -3.79
CA PRO A 36 -11.70 -14.04 -4.86
C PRO A 36 -12.49 -15.27 -4.40
N GLU A 37 -13.27 -15.89 -5.28
CA GLU A 37 -14.14 -17.03 -4.98
C GLU A 37 -13.35 -18.22 -4.37
N ASP A 38 -12.08 -18.40 -4.77
CA ASP A 38 -11.19 -19.46 -4.31
C ASP A 38 -10.40 -19.11 -3.05
N MET A 39 -10.73 -18.02 -2.36
CA MET A 39 -9.97 -17.59 -1.20
C MET A 39 -10.28 -18.47 0.02
N VAL A 40 -9.29 -19.24 0.45
CA VAL A 40 -9.35 -20.01 1.70
C VAL A 40 -8.73 -19.18 2.82
N THR A 41 -9.51 -18.91 3.86
CA THR A 41 -9.04 -18.17 5.04
C THR A 41 -7.80 -18.81 5.65
N GLY A 42 -6.78 -18.02 5.92
CA GLY A 42 -5.52 -18.48 6.47
C GLY A 42 -4.52 -19.05 5.46
N LYS A 43 -4.95 -19.38 4.24
CA LYS A 43 -4.07 -19.85 3.17
C LYS A 43 -3.55 -18.67 2.34
N ALA A 44 -2.25 -18.64 2.09
CA ALA A 44 -1.66 -17.63 1.21
C ALA A 44 -1.71 -18.07 -0.25
N THR A 45 -2.05 -17.14 -1.13
CA THR A 45 -1.98 -17.28 -2.59
C THR A 45 -0.81 -16.49 -3.13
N TRP A 46 -0.18 -16.97 -4.22
CA TRP A 46 0.94 -16.32 -4.87
C TRP A 46 0.55 -15.86 -6.26
N TYR A 47 0.85 -14.62 -6.59
CA TYR A 47 0.60 -14.04 -7.90
C TYR A 47 1.89 -13.60 -8.54
N ALA A 48 2.11 -14.02 -9.79
CA ALA A 48 3.25 -13.56 -10.58
C ALA A 48 2.97 -12.14 -11.10
N SER A 49 3.97 -11.28 -11.00
CA SER A 49 3.92 -9.89 -11.46
C SER A 49 5.30 -9.38 -11.82
N THR A 50 5.41 -8.10 -12.17
CA THR A 50 6.67 -7.43 -12.51
C THR A 50 6.92 -6.27 -11.56
N CYS A 51 8.14 -6.17 -11.04
CA CYS A 51 8.58 -5.06 -10.23
C CYS A 51 8.73 -3.80 -11.09
N ARG A 52 8.16 -2.67 -10.62
CA ARG A 52 8.19 -1.37 -11.30
C ARG A 52 9.04 -0.31 -10.58
N GLU A 53 9.82 -0.72 -9.57
CA GLU A 53 10.64 0.19 -8.78
C GLU A 53 11.85 0.77 -9.55
N CYS A 54 12.23 0.13 -10.66
CA CYS A 54 13.27 0.59 -11.56
C CYS A 54 13.08 -0.02 -12.97
N PRO A 55 13.82 0.42 -13.98
CA PRO A 55 13.70 -0.08 -15.37
C PRO A 55 14.07 -1.56 -15.56
N ALA A 56 14.69 -2.21 -14.58
CA ALA A 56 15.14 -3.60 -14.70
C ALA A 56 13.99 -4.61 -14.93
N GLY A 57 12.75 -4.30 -14.51
CA GLY A 57 11.60 -5.14 -14.81
C GLY A 57 11.66 -6.55 -14.22
N CYS A 58 12.23 -6.72 -13.03
CA CYS A 58 12.37 -8.04 -12.39
C CYS A 58 11.00 -8.70 -12.19
N GLY A 59 10.91 -10.00 -12.50
CA GLY A 59 9.75 -10.81 -12.21
C GLY A 59 9.64 -11.07 -10.71
N ILE A 60 8.44 -10.87 -10.16
CA ILE A 60 8.15 -11.04 -8.74
C ILE A 60 7.00 -12.02 -8.51
N LEU A 61 6.98 -12.60 -7.33
CA LEU A 61 5.86 -13.34 -6.76
C LEU A 61 5.33 -12.58 -5.56
N ALA A 62 4.11 -12.11 -5.66
CA ALA A 62 3.41 -11.42 -4.58
C ALA A 62 2.60 -12.44 -3.77
N LYS A 63 2.92 -12.56 -2.50
CA LYS A 63 2.21 -13.40 -1.54
C LYS A 63 1.04 -12.61 -0.96
N ASN A 64 -0.17 -13.05 -1.25
CA ASN A 64 -1.39 -12.46 -0.75
C ASN A 64 -2.03 -13.37 0.29
N ARG A 65 -2.59 -12.76 1.32
CA ARG A 65 -3.41 -13.44 2.31
C ARG A 65 -4.64 -12.58 2.61
N GLU A 66 -5.80 -13.18 2.46
CA GLU A 66 -7.09 -12.50 2.71
C GLU A 66 -7.21 -11.14 1.99
N GLY A 67 -6.83 -11.12 0.69
CA GLY A 67 -6.88 -9.92 -0.14
C GLY A 67 -5.78 -8.88 0.13
N ARG A 68 -4.81 -9.18 1.00
CA ARG A 68 -3.70 -8.29 1.32
C ARG A 68 -2.36 -8.88 0.88
N SER A 69 -1.57 -8.12 0.15
CA SER A 69 -0.18 -8.48 -0.15
C SER A 69 0.69 -8.35 1.11
N ILE A 70 1.30 -9.45 1.52
CA ILE A 70 2.11 -9.51 2.76
C ILE A 70 3.59 -9.64 2.51
N LYS A 71 4.00 -10.14 1.32
CA LYS A 71 5.40 -10.32 0.95
C LYS A 71 5.57 -10.28 -0.57
N VAL A 72 6.73 -9.83 -1.02
CA VAL A 72 7.15 -9.89 -2.41
C VAL A 72 8.51 -10.60 -2.47
N GLU A 73 8.63 -11.58 -3.36
CA GLU A 73 9.87 -12.32 -3.62
C GLU A 73 10.17 -12.32 -5.11
N GLY A 74 11.41 -12.60 -5.49
CA GLY A 74 11.78 -12.78 -6.89
C GLY A 74 11.18 -14.06 -7.46
N ASN A 75 10.71 -14.00 -8.70
CA ASN A 75 10.20 -15.17 -9.41
C ASN A 75 11.37 -16.01 -9.94
N PRO A 76 11.57 -17.26 -9.47
CA PRO A 76 12.66 -18.11 -9.93
C PRO A 76 12.57 -18.51 -11.41
N LEU A 77 11.35 -18.47 -11.97
CA LEU A 77 11.12 -18.81 -13.38
C LEU A 77 11.33 -17.61 -14.33
N HIS A 78 11.57 -16.43 -13.78
CA HIS A 78 11.75 -15.23 -14.62
C HIS A 78 13.19 -15.15 -15.17
N PRO A 79 13.37 -15.00 -16.50
CA PRO A 79 14.68 -15.14 -17.15
C PRO A 79 15.69 -14.04 -16.76
N ILE A 80 15.24 -12.86 -16.33
CA ILE A 80 16.12 -11.74 -16.01
C ILE A 80 16.70 -11.86 -14.60
N ASN A 81 15.89 -12.12 -13.60
CA ASN A 81 16.31 -12.07 -12.20
C ASN A 81 16.44 -13.42 -11.50
N LEU A 82 15.99 -14.53 -12.14
CA LEU A 82 16.17 -15.90 -11.66
C LEU A 82 15.91 -16.06 -10.15
N GLY A 83 14.83 -15.51 -9.66
CA GLY A 83 14.43 -15.56 -8.25
C GLY A 83 15.09 -14.52 -7.34
N LYS A 84 16.03 -13.72 -7.83
CA LYS A 84 16.67 -12.67 -7.03
C LYS A 84 15.83 -11.39 -7.06
N LEU A 85 15.75 -10.69 -5.92
CA LEU A 85 15.07 -9.41 -5.82
C LEU A 85 15.86 -8.48 -4.91
N CYS A 86 16.10 -7.25 -5.38
CA CYS A 86 16.82 -6.25 -4.60
C CYS A 86 15.99 -5.70 -3.44
N MET A 87 16.63 -4.98 -2.52
CA MET A 87 15.94 -4.39 -1.35
C MET A 87 14.80 -3.44 -1.72
N ARG A 88 14.95 -2.65 -2.81
CA ARG A 88 13.87 -1.76 -3.29
C ARG A 88 12.64 -2.54 -3.71
N GLY A 89 12.82 -3.63 -4.46
CA GLY A 89 11.72 -4.50 -4.87
C GLY A 89 11.03 -5.17 -3.69
N GLN A 90 11.79 -5.59 -2.68
CA GLN A 90 11.19 -6.15 -1.45
C GLN A 90 10.45 -5.09 -0.63
N ALA A 91 10.93 -3.85 -0.62
CA ALA A 91 10.30 -2.73 0.08
C ALA A 91 9.08 -2.14 -0.68
N ALA A 92 8.79 -2.58 -1.91
CA ALA A 92 7.68 -2.05 -2.74
C ALA A 92 6.31 -2.12 -2.04
N LEU A 93 6.11 -3.09 -1.13
CA LEU A 93 4.90 -3.17 -0.32
C LEU A 93 4.67 -1.95 0.57
N GLN A 94 5.73 -1.29 1.02
CA GLN A 94 5.61 -0.10 1.85
C GLN A 94 4.95 1.06 1.08
N ALA A 95 5.24 1.18 -0.22
CA ALA A 95 4.60 2.16 -1.08
C ALA A 95 3.09 1.92 -1.24
N ILE A 96 2.67 0.65 -1.30
CA ILE A 96 1.24 0.28 -1.42
C ILE A 96 0.47 0.65 -0.14
N TYR A 97 1.07 0.42 1.03
CA TYR A 97 0.43 0.62 2.33
C TYR A 97 0.81 1.94 3.00
N ASN A 98 1.52 2.83 2.28
CA ASN A 98 1.87 4.15 2.79
C ASN A 98 0.59 4.98 3.04
N PRO A 99 0.39 5.51 4.26
CA PRO A 99 -0.75 6.37 4.56
C PRO A 99 -0.76 7.66 3.73
N ASP A 100 0.42 8.18 3.37
CA ASP A 100 0.60 9.40 2.58
C ASP A 100 0.47 9.17 1.06
N ARG A 101 0.10 7.96 0.65
CA ARG A 101 -0.10 7.64 -0.75
C ARG A 101 -1.22 8.48 -1.36
N ILE A 102 -0.96 9.08 -2.52
CA ILE A 102 -1.97 9.76 -3.33
C ILE A 102 -3.05 8.74 -3.74
N ARG A 103 -4.29 8.99 -3.34
CA ARG A 103 -5.43 8.08 -3.58
C ARG A 103 -6.41 8.58 -4.64
N THR A 104 -6.38 9.86 -4.92
CA THR A 104 -7.25 10.53 -5.88
C THR A 104 -6.42 11.32 -6.87
N PRO A 105 -6.89 11.54 -8.10
CA PRO A 105 -6.22 12.43 -9.02
C PRO A 105 -6.09 13.83 -8.43
N LEU A 106 -4.96 14.49 -8.70
CA LEU A 106 -4.67 15.83 -8.23
C LEU A 106 -4.39 16.74 -9.44
N LEU A 107 -5.04 17.88 -9.49
CA LEU A 107 -4.75 18.95 -10.46
C LEU A 107 -3.92 20.04 -9.77
N LYS A 108 -2.85 20.47 -10.42
CA LYS A 108 -2.04 21.57 -9.94
C LYS A 108 -2.51 22.88 -10.54
N GLU A 109 -3.09 23.76 -9.72
CA GLU A 109 -3.49 25.11 -10.09
C GLU A 109 -2.92 26.15 -9.12
N GLY A 110 -2.37 27.23 -9.64
CA GLY A 110 -1.82 28.30 -8.80
C GLY A 110 -0.69 27.90 -7.84
N GLY A 111 -0.08 26.73 -8.05
CA GLY A 111 0.94 26.17 -7.16
C GLY A 111 0.41 25.19 -6.12
N GLU A 112 -0.89 25.08 -5.94
CA GLU A 112 -1.54 24.16 -5.02
C GLU A 112 -2.05 22.90 -5.73
N TRP A 113 -2.14 21.79 -4.98
CA TRP A 113 -2.69 20.52 -5.47
C TRP A 113 -4.12 20.35 -5.01
N LEU A 114 -5.05 20.38 -5.96
CA LEU A 114 -6.49 20.24 -5.72
C LEU A 114 -6.95 18.82 -6.11
N PRO A 115 -7.68 18.11 -5.24
CA PRO A 115 -8.26 16.81 -5.59
C PRO A 115 -9.38 17.01 -6.62
N ILE A 116 -9.33 16.19 -7.68
CA ILE A 116 -10.35 16.16 -8.74
C ILE A 116 -10.91 14.76 -8.89
N THR A 117 -12.04 14.63 -9.57
CA THR A 117 -12.63 13.32 -9.89
C THR A 117 -11.86 12.62 -11.01
N TYR A 118 -11.99 11.29 -11.10
CA TYR A 118 -11.37 10.52 -12.20
C TYR A 118 -11.93 10.94 -13.56
N VAL A 119 -13.23 11.25 -13.65
CA VAL A 119 -13.88 11.69 -14.90
C VAL A 119 -13.30 13.02 -15.38
N GLU A 120 -13.11 13.97 -14.48
CA GLU A 120 -12.45 15.26 -14.80
C GLU A 120 -10.99 15.06 -15.22
N ALA A 121 -10.25 14.20 -14.51
CA ALA A 121 -8.87 13.90 -14.85
C ALA A 121 -8.73 13.29 -16.25
N GLU A 122 -9.58 12.34 -16.60
CA GLU A 122 -9.61 11.71 -17.92
C GLU A 122 -9.94 12.73 -19.02
N ALA A 123 -10.95 13.57 -18.82
CA ALA A 123 -11.33 14.61 -19.79
C ALA A 123 -10.19 15.60 -20.03
N LEU A 124 -9.51 16.05 -18.96
CA LEU A 124 -8.36 16.94 -19.05
C LEU A 124 -7.16 16.29 -19.76
N LEU A 125 -6.87 15.03 -19.44
CA LEU A 125 -5.78 14.29 -20.09
C LEU A 125 -6.07 14.10 -21.58
N TYR A 126 -7.29 13.70 -21.93
CA TYR A 126 -7.71 13.52 -23.31
C TYR A 126 -7.60 14.84 -24.11
N ALA A 127 -8.12 15.93 -23.57
CA ALA A 127 -8.04 17.24 -24.23
C ALA A 127 -6.58 17.68 -24.46
N LYS A 128 -5.71 17.50 -23.48
CA LYS A 128 -4.28 17.82 -23.61
C LYS A 128 -3.56 16.90 -24.58
N ALA A 129 -3.88 15.60 -24.59
CA ALA A 129 -3.29 14.64 -25.53
C ALA A 129 -3.68 14.96 -26.97
N VAL A 130 -4.97 15.27 -27.24
CA VAL A 130 -5.45 15.67 -28.57
C VAL A 130 -4.79 16.97 -29.02
N ALA A 131 -4.73 17.98 -28.16
CA ALA A 131 -4.06 19.25 -28.46
C ALA A 131 -2.57 19.06 -28.76
N ALA A 132 -1.87 18.19 -28.04
CA ALA A 132 -0.47 17.86 -28.30
C ALA A 132 -0.29 17.14 -29.65
N ALA A 133 -1.17 16.19 -29.98
CA ALA A 133 -1.14 15.45 -31.24
C ALA A 133 -1.41 16.38 -32.45
N THR A 134 -2.38 17.28 -32.34
CA THR A 134 -2.74 18.22 -33.43
C THR A 134 -1.70 19.32 -33.64
N SER A 135 -1.01 19.75 -32.57
CA SER A 135 0.03 20.80 -32.66
C SER A 135 1.34 20.32 -33.28
N GLY A 136 1.52 19.01 -33.45
CA GLY A 136 2.76 18.42 -33.99
C GLY A 136 4.01 18.64 -33.13
N LYS A 137 3.89 19.35 -31.99
CA LYS A 137 5.00 19.73 -31.10
C LYS A 137 5.05 18.90 -29.81
N GLY A 138 4.05 18.06 -29.59
CA GLY A 138 3.92 17.28 -28.35
C GLY A 138 4.58 15.92 -28.48
N ARG A 139 5.69 15.69 -27.76
CA ARG A 139 6.09 14.33 -27.38
C ARG A 139 5.39 14.00 -26.06
N VAL A 140 4.43 13.09 -26.13
CA VAL A 140 3.93 12.43 -24.92
C VAL A 140 5.05 11.47 -24.48
N ARG A 141 5.76 11.81 -23.44
CA ARG A 141 6.79 10.96 -22.80
C ARG A 141 6.19 10.26 -21.60
#